data_72478faf363584b4eba360b8a20ab3e2
#
_entry.id   72478faf363584b4eba360b8a20ab3e2
#
_cell.length_a   1.000
_cell.length_b   1.000
_cell.length_c   1.000
_cell.angle_alpha   90.00
_cell.angle_beta   90.00
_cell.angle_gamma   90.00
#
_symmetry.space_group_name_H-M   'P 1'
#
loop_
_entity.id
_entity.type
_entity.pdbx_description
1 polymer ?
#
loop_
_entity_poly.entity_id
_entity_poly.type
_entity_poly.pdbx_seq_one_letter_code
_entity_poly.pdbx_strand_id
1 'polypeptide(L)'
;MLTSSGPRFLRDGQPHLIVSGAMHYSRVHPEQWADRLRRLRAMGANTVETYVPWNFHAPAPGVFDFTGGADLARFLDTAASEDLDIILRPGPYICAEWEGGGFPGWLLADPAMRLRTRNPAYLAEVDRWFDELIPLVAERQHPNGGRVVLVQVENEYGSFGDDHQYLEHLRDGLLARGITVPLVTSDGPRMNWLLAGAVDGALPTMNFGSRTGEHLDTYAREFPDVPPMCMEFWHGWFDHWGEGHHTRDADEVAGELRTMLSHGMSVNFYMGVGSTNYGLWNGANHDGGLQPTITSYDYDAPIAENGALTRKFHAFREVIAAHIPVPDLPSDLVADPPALAPRELEPVASGVLTCDDLERLSLATVDTVPGLRAVTDAVPEPPTFEQLNLERGLLLLRAEVAHAGGPVPVRLHGLHDRAHVFIDGRLAGIVGRDEGVPETLEITAERGTLRVDLVVESMGRINFGPHLGERKGVLGGVWWGNRFVNDWRAYPLALDMIGGAVAAACALDRDTTGADGLSFRQLALDVASDEAGADANISTSRRGRGFLWVDDAMLGRFWHIGPQQSLYCPGPLLGAGAHTVTIIETDAPLGAADGAVVLVAEAELDGVNSASLAAELS
;
A
#
# COMPACT_ATOMS: atom_id res chain seq x y z
N MET A 1 26.92 -12.89 15.95
CA MET A 1 25.89 -13.68 15.22
C MET A 1 24.68 -13.82 16.12
N LEU A 2 23.46 -13.66 15.58
CA LEU A 2 22.22 -13.94 16.31
C LEU A 2 21.97 -15.45 16.29
N THR A 3 21.65 -16.02 17.46
CA THR A 3 21.28 -17.44 17.64
C THR A 3 20.20 -17.53 18.71
N SER A 4 19.68 -18.71 18.97
CA SER A 4 18.75 -18.97 20.07
C SER A 4 19.30 -20.07 20.99
N SER A 5 18.97 -20.00 22.29
CA SER A 5 19.27 -21.05 23.26
C SER A 5 18.19 -21.08 24.33
N GLY A 6 17.38 -22.14 24.31
CA GLY A 6 16.13 -22.18 25.08
C GLY A 6 15.26 -20.96 24.74
N PRO A 7 14.55 -20.37 25.69
CA PRO A 7 13.64 -19.25 25.44
C PRO A 7 14.34 -17.89 25.31
N ARG A 8 15.56 -17.84 24.75
CA ARG A 8 16.32 -16.58 24.62
C ARG A 8 17.03 -16.47 23.29
N PHE A 9 16.98 -15.27 22.70
CA PHE A 9 17.92 -14.88 21.67
C PHE A 9 19.28 -14.57 22.30
N LEU A 10 20.34 -14.91 21.59
CA LEU A 10 21.72 -14.60 21.94
C LEU A 10 22.38 -13.82 20.81
N ARG A 11 23.06 -12.71 21.14
CA ARG A 11 23.94 -11.99 20.24
C ARG A 11 25.37 -12.23 20.64
N ASP A 12 26.15 -12.90 19.78
CA ASP A 12 27.52 -13.27 20.07
C ASP A 12 27.70 -14.03 21.39
N GLY A 13 26.73 -14.93 21.68
CA GLY A 13 26.70 -15.75 22.89
C GLY A 13 26.17 -15.05 24.15
N GLN A 14 25.80 -13.78 24.08
CA GLN A 14 25.21 -13.04 25.21
C GLN A 14 23.69 -12.91 25.02
N PRO A 15 22.91 -12.97 26.12
CA PRO A 15 21.46 -12.71 26.04
C PRO A 15 21.17 -11.40 25.32
N HIS A 16 20.24 -11.45 24.38
CA HIS A 16 19.88 -10.31 23.56
C HIS A 16 18.36 -10.17 23.45
N LEU A 17 17.86 -8.95 23.65
CA LEU A 17 16.48 -8.59 23.50
C LEU A 17 16.34 -7.78 22.21
N ILE A 18 15.61 -8.31 21.25
CA ILE A 18 15.33 -7.60 19.99
C ILE A 18 14.22 -6.59 20.27
N VAL A 19 14.52 -5.32 20.05
CA VAL A 19 13.56 -4.22 20.02
C VAL A 19 13.60 -3.64 18.61
N SER A 20 12.63 -3.99 17.80
CA SER A 20 12.54 -3.65 16.39
C SER A 20 11.36 -2.74 16.12
N GLY A 21 11.41 -1.99 15.03
CA GLY A 21 10.25 -1.29 14.50
C GLY A 21 10.14 -1.46 13.00
N ALA A 22 8.93 -1.70 12.53
CA ALA A 22 8.63 -1.82 11.11
C ALA A 22 8.73 -0.46 10.42
N MET A 23 9.51 -0.43 9.33
CA MET A 23 9.59 0.67 8.39
C MET A 23 9.57 0.11 6.97
N HIS A 24 8.48 0.32 6.26
CA HIS A 24 8.35 -0.13 4.88
C HIS A 24 9.03 0.87 3.94
N TYR A 25 10.22 0.53 3.42
CA TYR A 25 10.99 1.43 2.54
C TYR A 25 10.21 1.87 1.31
N SER A 26 9.30 1.05 0.81
CA SER A 26 8.42 1.36 -0.33
C SER A 26 7.37 2.45 -0.04
N ARG A 27 7.16 2.79 1.23
CA ARG A 27 6.20 3.79 1.72
C ARG A 27 6.84 5.07 2.23
N VAL A 28 8.16 5.17 2.19
CA VAL A 28 8.93 6.35 2.64
C VAL A 28 9.84 6.79 1.52
N HIS A 29 9.90 8.11 1.24
CA HIS A 29 10.77 8.61 0.19
C HIS A 29 12.24 8.26 0.50
N PRO A 30 13.04 7.79 -0.49
CA PRO A 30 14.41 7.30 -0.26
C PRO A 30 15.34 8.29 0.45
N GLU A 31 15.19 9.59 0.21
CA GLU A 31 15.98 10.62 0.87
C GLU A 31 15.61 10.83 2.35
N GLN A 32 14.48 10.27 2.80
CA GLN A 32 14.03 10.32 4.19
C GLN A 32 14.36 9.04 4.98
N TRP A 33 14.86 7.96 4.32
CA TRP A 33 15.14 6.69 5.00
C TRP A 33 16.09 6.86 6.19
N ALA A 34 17.21 7.54 6.01
CA ALA A 34 18.19 7.74 7.07
C ALA A 34 17.61 8.49 8.29
N ASP A 35 16.81 9.55 8.05
CA ASP A 35 16.15 10.30 9.12
C ASP A 35 15.19 9.43 9.92
N ARG A 36 14.33 8.65 9.25
CA ARG A 36 13.36 7.77 9.91
C ARG A 36 14.03 6.65 10.71
N LEU A 37 15.09 6.03 10.15
CA LEU A 37 15.89 5.00 10.82
C LEU A 37 16.61 5.57 12.04
N ARG A 38 17.16 6.78 11.95
CA ARG A 38 17.79 7.49 13.06
C ARG A 38 16.82 7.79 14.19
N ARG A 39 15.57 8.20 13.86
CA ARG A 39 14.50 8.39 14.86
C ARG A 39 14.11 7.07 15.50
N LEU A 40 13.99 5.99 14.74
CA LEU A 40 13.71 4.66 15.26
C LEU A 40 14.81 4.20 16.23
N ARG A 41 16.08 4.41 15.86
CA ARG A 41 17.24 4.15 16.74
C ARG A 41 17.16 5.00 18.02
N ALA A 42 16.80 6.28 17.91
CA ALA A 42 16.63 7.19 19.04
C ALA A 42 15.47 6.78 19.96
N MET A 43 14.41 6.14 19.46
CA MET A 43 13.35 5.56 20.29
C MET A 43 13.89 4.43 21.21
N GLY A 44 14.98 3.80 20.82
CA GLY A 44 15.60 2.68 21.55
C GLY A 44 15.56 1.35 20.79
N ALA A 45 15.12 1.36 19.53
CA ALA A 45 15.23 0.18 18.69
C ALA A 45 16.70 -0.15 18.41
N ASN A 46 17.01 -1.44 18.41
CA ASN A 46 18.30 -1.98 17.98
C ASN A 46 18.18 -2.71 16.63
N THR A 47 16.98 -2.80 16.09
CA THR A 47 16.64 -3.53 14.88
C THR A 47 15.57 -2.77 14.12
N VAL A 48 15.61 -2.81 12.79
CA VAL A 48 14.51 -2.40 11.91
C VAL A 48 13.95 -3.63 11.20
N GLU A 49 12.65 -3.64 10.97
CA GLU A 49 11.98 -4.65 10.16
C GLU A 49 11.48 -4.01 8.86
N THR A 50 11.54 -4.76 7.76
CA THR A 50 10.86 -4.36 6.52
C THR A 50 10.35 -5.56 5.74
N TYR A 51 9.19 -5.39 5.13
CA TYR A 51 8.70 -6.24 4.06
C TYR A 51 9.36 -5.91 2.72
N VAL A 52 9.33 -6.87 1.80
CA VAL A 52 9.72 -6.68 0.39
C VAL A 52 8.52 -7.00 -0.51
N PRO A 53 7.78 -6.00 -1.00
CA PRO A 53 6.62 -6.25 -1.87
C PRO A 53 7.08 -6.72 -3.26
N TRP A 54 6.70 -7.93 -3.66
CA TRP A 54 7.11 -8.48 -4.95
C TRP A 54 6.63 -7.62 -6.13
N ASN A 55 5.37 -7.16 -6.12
CA ASN A 55 4.82 -6.33 -7.20
C ASN A 55 5.49 -4.95 -7.33
N PHE A 56 6.12 -4.45 -6.26
CA PHE A 56 6.87 -3.19 -6.30
C PHE A 56 8.17 -3.32 -7.10
N HIS A 57 8.74 -4.52 -7.11
CA HIS A 57 9.99 -4.85 -7.81
C HIS A 57 9.79 -5.55 -9.15
N ALA A 58 8.62 -6.12 -9.42
CA ALA A 58 8.35 -6.92 -10.62
C ALA A 58 7.17 -6.36 -11.43
N PRO A 59 7.35 -5.21 -12.11
CA PRO A 59 6.28 -4.53 -12.84
C PRO A 59 5.73 -5.33 -14.04
N ALA A 60 6.47 -6.32 -14.52
CA ALA A 60 6.04 -7.22 -15.59
C ALA A 60 6.73 -8.59 -15.46
N PRO A 61 6.19 -9.65 -16.09
CA PRO A 61 6.83 -10.98 -16.07
C PRO A 61 8.29 -10.92 -16.53
N GLY A 62 9.22 -11.35 -15.67
CA GLY A 62 10.65 -11.36 -15.94
C GLY A 62 11.34 -9.99 -15.99
N VAL A 63 10.65 -8.94 -15.59
CA VAL A 63 11.23 -7.59 -15.43
C VAL A 63 11.33 -7.29 -13.94
N PHE A 64 12.52 -6.96 -13.48
CA PHE A 64 12.78 -6.63 -12.08
C PHE A 64 13.43 -5.25 -11.97
N ASP A 65 12.99 -4.47 -10.97
CA ASP A 65 13.52 -3.14 -10.66
C ASP A 65 13.98 -3.07 -9.20
N PHE A 66 15.21 -2.68 -8.98
CA PHE A 66 15.83 -2.43 -7.69
C PHE A 66 16.50 -1.04 -7.67
N THR A 67 15.85 -0.05 -8.29
CA THR A 67 16.36 1.33 -8.40
C THR A 67 15.44 2.35 -7.72
N GLY A 68 15.96 3.53 -7.43
CA GLY A 68 15.18 4.63 -6.85
C GLY A 68 14.48 4.24 -5.54
N GLY A 69 13.14 4.31 -5.51
CA GLY A 69 12.32 3.89 -4.36
C GLY A 69 12.36 2.37 -4.12
N ALA A 70 12.69 1.59 -5.16
CA ALA A 70 12.82 0.14 -5.09
C ALA A 70 14.26 -0.34 -4.77
N ASP A 71 15.22 0.56 -4.45
CA ASP A 71 16.59 0.20 -4.12
C ASP A 71 16.70 -0.39 -2.70
N LEU A 72 16.28 -1.66 -2.59
CA LEU A 72 16.36 -2.42 -1.33
C LEU A 72 17.81 -2.49 -0.80
N ALA A 73 18.81 -2.65 -1.68
CA ALA A 73 20.19 -2.70 -1.27
C ALA A 73 20.61 -1.42 -0.53
N ARG A 74 20.31 -0.25 -1.11
CA ARG A 74 20.54 1.05 -0.49
C ARG A 74 19.81 1.19 0.85
N PHE A 75 18.55 0.72 0.95
CA PHE A 75 17.81 0.76 2.22
C PHE A 75 18.50 -0.08 3.31
N LEU A 76 18.87 -1.34 3.00
CA LEU A 76 19.56 -2.22 3.95
C LEU A 76 20.92 -1.64 4.38
N ASP A 77 21.68 -1.08 3.44
CA ASP A 77 22.97 -0.44 3.72
C ASP A 77 22.77 0.85 4.55
N THR A 78 21.69 1.60 4.33
CA THR A 78 21.33 2.77 5.15
C THR A 78 20.98 2.35 6.58
N ALA A 79 20.19 1.31 6.77
CA ALA A 79 19.87 0.78 8.09
C ALA A 79 21.12 0.30 8.84
N ALA A 80 22.05 -0.34 8.12
CA ALA A 80 23.35 -0.74 8.68
C ALA A 80 24.21 0.46 9.11
N SER A 81 24.18 1.57 8.36
CA SER A 81 24.91 2.79 8.70
C SER A 81 24.36 3.51 9.94
N GLU A 82 23.06 3.33 10.23
CA GLU A 82 22.40 3.83 11.45
C GLU A 82 22.53 2.85 12.63
N ASP A 83 23.41 1.85 12.53
CA ASP A 83 23.69 0.83 13.57
C ASP A 83 22.45 0.01 13.97
N LEU A 84 21.54 -0.26 13.02
CA LEU A 84 20.39 -1.12 13.20
C LEU A 84 20.66 -2.51 12.61
N ASP A 85 20.35 -3.57 13.36
CA ASP A 85 20.16 -4.90 12.77
C ASP A 85 18.87 -4.94 11.96
N ILE A 86 18.71 -5.94 11.09
CA ILE A 86 17.59 -5.98 10.15
C ILE A 86 16.86 -7.32 10.24
N ILE A 87 15.55 -7.27 10.38
CA ILE A 87 14.63 -8.38 10.13
C ILE A 87 14.06 -8.17 8.73
N LEU A 88 14.30 -9.12 7.82
CA LEU A 88 13.75 -9.04 6.48
C LEU A 88 12.60 -10.01 6.29
N ARG A 89 11.49 -9.51 5.71
CA ARG A 89 10.29 -10.29 5.43
C ARG A 89 10.05 -10.33 3.91
N PRO A 90 10.67 -11.29 3.19
CA PRO A 90 10.71 -11.30 1.71
C PRO A 90 9.43 -11.79 1.06
N GLY A 91 8.44 -12.16 1.82
CA GLY A 91 7.21 -12.73 1.31
C GLY A 91 7.34 -14.21 0.89
N PRO A 92 6.73 -14.60 -0.24
CA PRO A 92 6.18 -13.82 -1.37
C PRO A 92 4.89 -13.05 -1.10
N TYR A 93 4.14 -13.39 -0.06
CA TYR A 93 2.99 -12.67 0.45
C TYR A 93 3.39 -11.83 1.67
N ILE A 94 2.93 -10.58 1.72
CA ILE A 94 3.27 -9.65 2.79
C ILE A 94 2.06 -9.08 3.55
N CYS A 95 0.83 -9.26 3.05
CA CYS A 95 -0.36 -8.60 3.57
C CYS A 95 -0.24 -7.06 3.55
N ALA A 96 0.04 -6.47 4.70
CA ALA A 96 0.51 -5.09 4.92
C ALA A 96 -0.40 -4.00 4.34
N GLU A 97 -1.68 -4.26 4.11
CA GLU A 97 -2.62 -3.34 3.42
C GLU A 97 -2.03 -2.76 2.13
N TRP A 98 -1.13 -3.54 1.55
CA TRP A 98 -0.47 -3.26 0.28
C TRP A 98 -1.23 -3.91 -0.88
N GLU A 99 -1.19 -3.29 -2.06
CA GLU A 99 -1.85 -3.76 -3.29
C GLU A 99 -1.65 -5.28 -3.48
N GLY A 100 -2.75 -6.04 -3.44
CA GLY A 100 -2.75 -7.50 -3.61
C GLY A 100 -1.93 -8.30 -2.59
N GLY A 101 -1.61 -7.72 -1.42
CA GLY A 101 -0.74 -8.36 -0.44
C GLY A 101 0.70 -8.58 -0.94
N GLY A 102 1.16 -7.75 -1.88
CA GLY A 102 2.49 -7.80 -2.48
C GLY A 102 2.60 -8.65 -3.75
N PHE A 103 1.56 -9.36 -4.15
CA PHE A 103 1.60 -10.15 -5.37
C PHE A 103 1.44 -9.29 -6.62
N PRO A 104 2.27 -9.49 -7.66
CA PRO A 104 2.07 -8.86 -8.96
C PRO A 104 0.72 -9.25 -9.59
N GLY A 105 -0.06 -8.27 -10.02
CA GLY A 105 -1.35 -8.51 -10.67
C GLY A 105 -1.24 -9.37 -11.92
N TRP A 106 -0.14 -9.27 -12.68
CA TRP A 106 0.09 -10.07 -13.88
C TRP A 106 0.09 -11.60 -13.63
N LEU A 107 0.34 -12.08 -12.40
CA LEU A 107 0.18 -13.48 -12.04
C LEU A 107 -1.25 -13.96 -12.29
N LEU A 108 -2.22 -13.11 -12.06
CA LEU A 108 -3.65 -13.41 -12.16
C LEU A 108 -4.18 -13.33 -13.61
N ALA A 109 -3.33 -12.98 -14.58
CA ALA A 109 -3.69 -13.05 -16.01
C ALA A 109 -4.02 -14.48 -16.44
N ASP A 110 -3.38 -15.48 -15.80
CA ASP A 110 -3.76 -16.89 -15.94
C ASP A 110 -4.88 -17.23 -14.93
N PRO A 111 -6.09 -17.57 -15.38
CA PRO A 111 -7.19 -17.93 -14.49
C PRO A 111 -6.95 -19.25 -13.71
N ALA A 112 -5.95 -20.05 -14.09
CA ALA A 112 -5.56 -21.25 -13.38
C ALA A 112 -4.56 -20.98 -12.24
N MET A 113 -4.01 -19.77 -12.13
CA MET A 113 -3.12 -19.38 -11.05
C MET A 113 -3.79 -19.54 -9.69
N ARG A 114 -3.07 -20.09 -8.74
CA ARG A 114 -3.51 -20.24 -7.34
C ARG A 114 -2.38 -19.81 -6.43
N LEU A 115 -2.54 -18.62 -5.88
CA LEU A 115 -1.57 -18.00 -4.96
C LEU A 115 -1.50 -18.77 -3.63
N ARG A 116 -0.36 -18.71 -2.95
CA ARG A 116 -0.11 -19.31 -1.63
C ARG A 116 -0.42 -20.81 -1.57
N THR A 117 -0.13 -21.53 -2.65
CA THR A 117 -0.34 -22.98 -2.76
C THR A 117 0.81 -23.64 -3.51
N ARG A 118 0.79 -24.98 -3.58
CA ARG A 118 1.72 -25.73 -4.42
C ARG A 118 1.34 -25.75 -5.91
N ASN A 119 0.62 -24.76 -6.40
CA ASN A 119 0.38 -24.61 -7.84
C ASN A 119 1.73 -24.48 -8.56
N PRO A 120 2.05 -25.37 -9.54
CA PRO A 120 3.39 -25.38 -10.13
C PRO A 120 3.76 -24.10 -10.88
N ALA A 121 2.78 -23.42 -11.50
CA ALA A 121 3.01 -22.15 -12.18
C ALA A 121 3.34 -21.04 -11.16
N TYR A 122 2.61 -21.01 -10.04
CA TYR A 122 2.88 -20.07 -8.96
C TYR A 122 4.28 -20.29 -8.34
N LEU A 123 4.63 -21.53 -7.98
CA LEU A 123 5.93 -21.82 -7.39
C LEU A 123 7.09 -21.49 -8.35
N ALA A 124 6.90 -21.71 -9.66
CA ALA A 124 7.92 -21.34 -10.65
C ALA A 124 8.16 -19.82 -10.71
N GLU A 125 7.13 -18.99 -10.53
CA GLU A 125 7.31 -17.54 -10.47
C GLU A 125 7.91 -17.09 -9.12
N VAL A 126 7.52 -17.73 -8.01
CA VAL A 126 8.17 -17.51 -6.70
C VAL A 126 9.65 -17.82 -6.75
N ASP A 127 10.03 -18.95 -7.38
CA ASP A 127 11.44 -19.31 -7.52
C ASP A 127 12.22 -18.28 -8.34
N ARG A 128 11.65 -17.76 -9.45
CA ARG A 128 12.26 -16.66 -10.23
C ARG A 128 12.41 -15.39 -9.39
N TRP A 129 11.40 -15.03 -8.61
CA TRP A 129 11.47 -13.89 -7.71
C TRP A 129 12.58 -14.06 -6.67
N PHE A 130 12.68 -15.25 -6.07
CA PHE A 130 13.72 -15.54 -5.10
C PHE A 130 15.12 -15.59 -5.73
N ASP A 131 15.25 -15.99 -7.00
CA ASP A 131 16.53 -15.97 -7.73
C ASP A 131 17.09 -14.54 -7.86
N GLU A 132 16.22 -13.53 -7.96
CA GLU A 132 16.63 -12.11 -8.05
C GLU A 132 16.81 -11.47 -6.66
N LEU A 133 15.87 -11.69 -5.76
CA LEU A 133 15.86 -11.02 -4.46
C LEU A 133 16.89 -11.59 -3.48
N ILE A 134 16.91 -12.93 -3.33
CA ILE A 134 17.59 -13.53 -2.18
C ILE A 134 19.12 -13.40 -2.23
N PRO A 135 19.81 -13.46 -3.37
CA PRO A 135 21.25 -13.18 -3.43
C PRO A 135 21.62 -11.78 -2.90
N LEU A 136 20.83 -10.76 -3.22
CA LEU A 136 21.02 -9.39 -2.73
C LEU A 136 20.95 -9.32 -1.19
N VAL A 137 20.02 -10.08 -0.60
CA VAL A 137 19.86 -10.18 0.86
C VAL A 137 20.98 -11.00 1.48
N ALA A 138 21.35 -12.12 0.86
CA ALA A 138 22.37 -13.04 1.36
C ALA A 138 23.75 -12.35 1.52
N GLU A 139 24.09 -11.44 0.61
CA GLU A 139 25.31 -10.62 0.71
C GLU A 139 25.32 -9.71 1.95
N ARG A 140 24.15 -9.29 2.45
CA ARG A 140 23.96 -8.35 3.55
C ARG A 140 23.65 -9.00 4.90
N GLN A 141 23.77 -10.32 4.98
CA GLN A 141 23.62 -11.04 6.25
C GLN A 141 24.77 -10.75 7.21
N HIS A 142 24.50 -10.84 8.50
CA HIS A 142 25.49 -10.62 9.55
C HIS A 142 26.76 -11.51 9.39
N PRO A 143 26.69 -12.80 9.04
CA PRO A 143 27.88 -13.61 8.80
C PRO A 143 28.77 -13.10 7.68
N ASN A 144 28.23 -12.32 6.74
CA ASN A 144 28.96 -11.72 5.61
C ASN A 144 29.39 -10.27 5.88
N GLY A 145 29.22 -9.77 7.13
CA GLY A 145 29.57 -8.41 7.52
C GLY A 145 28.44 -7.39 7.39
N GLY A 146 27.25 -7.81 6.93
CA GLY A 146 26.03 -7.00 6.90
C GLY A 146 25.26 -7.00 8.22
N ARG A 147 24.02 -6.58 8.19
CA ARG A 147 23.17 -6.43 9.37
C ARG A 147 21.87 -7.24 9.33
N VAL A 148 21.56 -7.98 8.28
CA VAL A 148 20.41 -8.89 8.27
C VAL A 148 20.67 -10.03 9.25
N VAL A 149 19.80 -10.16 10.25
CA VAL A 149 19.94 -11.10 11.38
C VAL A 149 18.84 -12.15 11.46
N LEU A 150 17.65 -11.85 10.92
CA LEU A 150 16.51 -12.75 10.81
C LEU A 150 15.86 -12.61 9.43
N VAL A 151 15.35 -13.72 8.88
CA VAL A 151 14.57 -13.74 7.64
C VAL A 151 13.29 -14.52 7.87
N GLN A 152 12.16 -13.96 7.46
CA GLN A 152 10.85 -14.60 7.61
C GLN A 152 10.51 -15.49 6.42
N VAL A 153 9.82 -16.58 6.68
CA VAL A 153 9.20 -17.47 5.68
C VAL A 153 7.72 -17.13 5.60
N GLU A 154 7.25 -16.67 4.44
CA GLU A 154 5.85 -16.32 4.18
C GLU A 154 5.31 -15.21 5.11
N ASN A 155 4.00 -15.09 5.31
CA ASN A 155 3.36 -14.23 6.30
C ASN A 155 1.96 -14.72 6.66
N GLU A 156 1.70 -14.91 7.95
CA GLU A 156 0.39 -15.31 8.50
C GLU A 156 -0.26 -16.48 7.77
N TYR A 157 0.58 -17.45 7.35
CA TYR A 157 0.10 -18.57 6.57
C TYR A 157 -0.92 -19.43 7.32
N GLY A 158 -0.78 -19.54 8.63
CA GLY A 158 -1.67 -20.34 9.45
C GLY A 158 -3.12 -19.84 9.53
N SER A 159 -3.36 -18.56 9.19
CA SER A 159 -4.71 -18.03 9.01
C SER A 159 -5.29 -18.31 7.61
N PHE A 160 -4.44 -18.66 6.64
CA PHE A 160 -4.80 -18.92 5.26
C PHE A 160 -4.89 -20.43 4.94
N GLY A 161 -3.95 -21.22 5.45
CA GLY A 161 -3.86 -22.65 5.13
C GLY A 161 -2.99 -23.43 6.10
N ASP A 162 -2.79 -24.72 5.79
CA ASP A 162 -1.99 -25.67 6.56
C ASP A 162 -1.09 -26.57 5.69
N ASP A 163 -0.74 -26.08 4.48
CA ASP A 163 0.12 -26.83 3.56
C ASP A 163 1.60 -26.66 3.91
N HIS A 164 2.09 -27.47 4.85
CA HIS A 164 3.49 -27.44 5.28
C HIS A 164 4.48 -27.68 4.13
N GLN A 165 4.13 -28.45 3.09
CA GLN A 165 5.02 -28.64 1.93
C GLN A 165 5.19 -27.35 1.10
N TYR A 166 4.20 -26.47 1.10
CA TYR A 166 4.34 -25.13 0.52
C TYR A 166 5.35 -24.30 1.34
N LEU A 167 5.21 -24.28 2.66
CA LEU A 167 6.15 -23.56 3.54
C LEU A 167 7.56 -24.15 3.47
N GLU A 168 7.70 -25.46 3.39
CA GLU A 168 8.99 -26.13 3.17
C GLU A 168 9.65 -25.71 1.87
N HIS A 169 8.89 -25.60 0.76
CA HIS A 169 9.40 -25.09 -0.52
C HIS A 169 9.97 -23.67 -0.37
N LEU A 170 9.27 -22.78 0.32
CA LEU A 170 9.75 -21.42 0.55
C LEU A 170 11.00 -21.39 1.43
N ARG A 171 10.99 -22.10 2.58
CA ARG A 171 12.15 -22.25 3.46
C ARG A 171 13.37 -22.76 2.70
N ASP A 172 13.23 -23.85 1.97
CA ASP A 172 14.30 -24.48 1.21
C ASP A 172 14.79 -23.56 0.09
N GLY A 173 13.87 -22.83 -0.54
CA GLY A 173 14.20 -21.80 -1.52
C GLY A 173 15.08 -20.68 -0.98
N LEU A 174 14.81 -20.20 0.24
CA LEU A 174 15.64 -19.22 0.94
C LEU A 174 17.04 -19.77 1.27
N LEU A 175 17.10 -20.98 1.86
CA LEU A 175 18.35 -21.63 2.23
C LEU A 175 19.23 -21.94 1.01
N ALA A 176 18.63 -22.46 -0.07
CA ALA A 176 19.35 -22.79 -1.30
C ALA A 176 19.99 -21.58 -1.98
N ARG A 177 19.44 -20.36 -1.75
CA ARG A 177 19.95 -19.10 -2.29
C ARG A 177 20.85 -18.34 -1.32
N GLY A 178 21.29 -18.99 -0.25
CA GLY A 178 22.36 -18.51 0.62
C GLY A 178 21.93 -17.84 1.91
N ILE A 179 20.65 -17.94 2.33
CA ILE A 179 20.26 -17.49 3.67
C ILE A 179 20.84 -18.46 4.71
N THR A 180 21.55 -17.91 5.69
CA THR A 180 22.23 -18.66 6.77
C THR A 180 21.92 -18.12 8.17
N VAL A 181 21.27 -16.96 8.25
CA VAL A 181 20.72 -16.43 9.51
C VAL A 181 19.46 -17.21 9.92
N PRO A 182 19.07 -17.19 11.20
CA PRO A 182 17.86 -17.88 11.64
C PRO A 182 16.63 -17.44 10.84
N LEU A 183 15.79 -18.43 10.52
CA LEU A 183 14.48 -18.20 9.91
C LEU A 183 13.41 -18.10 10.99
N VAL A 184 12.36 -17.32 10.70
CA VAL A 184 11.17 -17.18 11.54
C VAL A 184 9.91 -17.36 10.71
N THR A 185 8.80 -17.76 11.33
CA THR A 185 7.42 -17.59 10.82
C THR A 185 6.69 -16.57 11.69
N SER A 186 5.61 -16.01 11.19
CA SER A 186 4.83 -14.99 11.88
C SER A 186 3.35 -15.24 11.66
N ASP A 187 2.59 -15.46 12.73
CA ASP A 187 1.17 -15.80 12.69
C ASP A 187 0.42 -15.13 13.85
N GLY A 188 -0.91 -15.00 13.71
CA GLY A 188 -1.75 -14.55 14.79
C GLY A 188 -1.64 -15.48 16.02
N PRO A 189 -1.99 -15.02 17.24
CA PRO A 189 -1.63 -15.69 18.51
C PRO A 189 -2.48 -16.93 18.83
N ARG A 190 -3.40 -17.31 17.91
CA ARG A 190 -4.19 -18.54 18.07
C ARG A 190 -3.32 -19.76 17.80
N MET A 191 -3.32 -20.72 18.74
CA MET A 191 -2.43 -21.89 18.64
C MET A 191 -2.61 -22.69 17.36
N ASN A 192 -3.84 -22.85 16.87
CA ASN A 192 -4.08 -23.52 15.59
C ASN A 192 -3.47 -22.78 14.39
N TRP A 193 -3.37 -21.45 14.42
CA TRP A 193 -2.69 -20.68 13.38
C TRP A 193 -1.17 -20.81 13.51
N LEU A 194 -0.63 -20.66 14.72
CA LEU A 194 0.81 -20.85 14.96
C LEU A 194 1.31 -22.22 14.50
N LEU A 195 0.53 -23.29 14.77
CA LEU A 195 0.89 -24.64 14.34
C LEU A 195 0.74 -24.84 12.83
N ALA A 196 -0.30 -24.27 12.21
CA ALA A 196 -0.54 -24.37 10.77
C ALA A 196 0.48 -23.55 9.95
N GLY A 197 0.93 -22.40 10.47
CA GLY A 197 1.95 -21.56 9.83
C GLY A 197 3.39 -21.96 10.16
N ALA A 198 3.62 -22.86 11.11
CA ALA A 198 4.96 -23.30 11.49
C ALA A 198 5.62 -24.16 10.40
N VAL A 199 6.94 -24.06 10.27
CA VAL A 199 7.76 -24.93 9.42
C VAL A 199 9.04 -25.32 10.13
N ASP A 200 9.47 -26.56 9.99
CA ASP A 200 10.69 -27.06 10.62
C ASP A 200 11.91 -26.22 10.23
N GLY A 201 12.71 -25.82 11.22
CA GLY A 201 13.91 -25.01 11.00
C GLY A 201 13.66 -23.50 10.99
N ALA A 202 12.41 -23.05 11.18
CA ALA A 202 12.08 -21.65 11.46
C ALA A 202 11.51 -21.52 12.88
N LEU A 203 11.80 -20.40 13.56
CA LEU A 203 11.26 -20.09 14.88
C LEU A 203 9.88 -19.46 14.71
N PRO A 204 8.80 -19.99 15.31
CA PRO A 204 7.49 -19.36 15.29
C PRO A 204 7.52 -18.04 16.06
N THR A 205 6.85 -17.01 15.55
CA THR A 205 6.62 -15.74 16.23
C THR A 205 5.13 -15.37 16.17
N MET A 206 4.70 -14.43 16.99
CA MET A 206 3.28 -14.06 17.15
C MET A 206 3.00 -12.64 16.71
N ASN A 207 1.78 -12.39 16.21
CA ASN A 207 1.25 -11.08 15.91
C ASN A 207 0.06 -10.79 16.82
N PHE A 208 0.09 -9.70 17.59
CA PHE A 208 -1.02 -9.28 18.45
C PHE A 208 -0.82 -7.85 18.96
N GLY A 209 -1.92 -7.21 19.43
CA GLY A 209 -1.90 -5.84 19.95
C GLY A 209 -2.23 -5.72 21.46
N SER A 210 -2.70 -6.78 22.11
CA SER A 210 -3.18 -6.77 23.50
C SER A 210 -3.08 -8.13 24.15
N ARG A 211 -3.42 -8.23 25.45
CA ARG A 211 -3.45 -9.48 26.23
C ARG A 211 -2.12 -10.24 26.24
N THR A 212 -1.02 -9.52 26.29
CA THR A 212 0.35 -10.07 26.25
C THR A 212 0.56 -11.25 27.21
N GLY A 213 0.09 -11.16 28.46
CA GLY A 213 0.26 -12.22 29.45
C GLY A 213 -0.38 -13.55 29.05
N GLU A 214 -1.60 -13.51 28.50
CA GLU A 214 -2.32 -14.71 28.06
C GLU A 214 -1.60 -15.38 26.87
N HIS A 215 -1.12 -14.58 25.92
CA HIS A 215 -0.40 -15.09 24.76
C HIS A 215 0.95 -15.68 25.13
N LEU A 216 1.70 -15.04 26.04
CA LEU A 216 2.96 -15.57 26.57
C LEU A 216 2.77 -16.91 27.30
N ASP A 217 1.77 -17.02 28.17
CA ASP A 217 1.48 -18.25 28.88
C ASP A 217 1.12 -19.41 27.95
N THR A 218 0.40 -19.10 26.87
CA THR A 218 0.02 -20.07 25.85
C THR A 218 1.22 -20.49 25.03
N TYR A 219 2.01 -19.52 24.57
CA TYR A 219 3.21 -19.76 23.77
C TYR A 219 4.26 -20.59 24.54
N ALA A 220 4.55 -20.24 25.79
CA ALA A 220 5.55 -20.92 26.60
C ALA A 220 5.22 -22.40 26.90
N ARG A 221 3.95 -22.78 26.86
CA ARG A 221 3.54 -24.19 27.02
C ARG A 221 3.84 -25.03 25.78
N GLU A 222 3.64 -24.48 24.59
CA GLU A 222 3.82 -25.19 23.32
C GLU A 222 5.25 -25.09 22.79
N PHE A 223 5.92 -23.96 23.04
CA PHE A 223 7.25 -23.66 22.54
C PHE A 223 8.25 -23.30 23.67
N PRO A 224 8.45 -24.19 24.68
CA PRO A 224 9.22 -23.84 25.89
C PRO A 224 10.70 -23.53 25.62
N ASP A 225 11.24 -24.01 24.50
CA ASP A 225 12.64 -23.85 24.10
C ASP A 225 12.83 -22.85 22.95
N VAL A 226 11.80 -22.05 22.64
CA VAL A 226 11.84 -21.04 21.58
C VAL A 226 11.75 -19.64 22.19
N PRO A 227 12.61 -18.69 21.77
CA PRO A 227 12.50 -17.31 22.23
C PRO A 227 11.15 -16.70 21.87
N PRO A 228 10.37 -16.17 22.83
CA PRO A 228 9.14 -15.49 22.50
C PRO A 228 9.43 -14.16 21.78
N MET A 229 8.70 -13.90 20.70
CA MET A 229 8.76 -12.66 19.95
C MET A 229 7.38 -12.28 19.43
N CYS A 230 6.99 -11.02 19.64
CA CYS A 230 5.88 -10.39 18.94
C CYS A 230 6.45 -9.77 17.65
N MET A 231 6.17 -10.39 16.51
CA MET A 231 6.68 -9.93 15.21
C MET A 231 5.86 -8.75 14.67
N GLU A 232 4.61 -8.63 15.08
CA GLU A 232 3.79 -7.45 14.83
C GLU A 232 3.06 -7.08 16.12
N PHE A 233 3.60 -6.08 16.82
CA PHE A 233 2.90 -5.47 17.94
C PHE A 233 1.98 -4.37 17.42
N TRP A 234 0.69 -4.68 17.31
CA TRP A 234 -0.35 -3.79 16.80
C TRP A 234 -0.75 -2.74 17.85
N HIS A 235 0.09 -1.73 18.03
CA HIS A 235 -0.15 -0.63 18.96
C HIS A 235 -0.98 0.53 18.35
N GLY A 236 -1.35 0.45 17.09
CA GLY A 236 -2.22 1.29 16.28
C GLY A 236 -2.95 0.42 15.28
N TRP A 237 -3.57 1.04 14.26
CA TRP A 237 -4.24 0.33 13.18
C TRP A 237 -4.25 1.18 11.90
N PHE A 238 -4.52 0.55 10.78
CA PHE A 238 -4.72 1.22 9.49
C PHE A 238 -6.18 1.65 9.31
N ASP A 239 -6.43 2.51 8.33
CA ASP A 239 -7.74 3.05 8.05
C ASP A 239 -8.25 2.66 6.66
N HIS A 240 -9.58 2.52 6.54
CA HIS A 240 -10.27 2.39 5.27
C HIS A 240 -11.04 3.67 4.93
N TRP A 241 -11.25 3.91 3.64
CA TRP A 241 -12.15 4.97 3.20
C TRP A 241 -13.58 4.74 3.72
N GLY A 242 -14.16 5.77 4.34
CA GLY A 242 -15.51 5.74 4.92
C GLY A 242 -15.57 5.32 6.38
N GLU A 243 -14.45 4.98 7.00
CA GLU A 243 -14.33 4.68 8.43
C GLU A 243 -13.74 5.88 9.21
N GLY A 244 -13.66 5.77 10.53
CA GLY A 244 -12.96 6.74 11.36
C GLY A 244 -11.45 6.46 11.43
N HIS A 245 -10.66 7.46 11.79
CA HIS A 245 -9.23 7.28 12.05
C HIS A 245 -8.99 6.49 13.33
N HIS A 246 -8.19 5.44 13.25
CA HIS A 246 -7.91 4.53 14.34
C HIS A 246 -6.71 5.01 15.18
N THR A 247 -6.94 5.21 16.48
CA THR A 247 -5.88 5.57 17.44
C THR A 247 -5.97 4.74 18.71
N ARG A 248 -4.85 4.50 19.39
CA ARG A 248 -4.79 3.83 20.68
C ARG A 248 -4.05 4.69 21.71
N ASP A 249 -4.51 4.62 22.97
CA ASP A 249 -3.88 5.37 24.04
C ASP A 249 -2.43 4.95 24.29
N ALA A 250 -1.51 5.93 24.32
CA ALA A 250 -0.08 5.68 24.43
C ALA A 250 0.32 4.98 25.73
N ASP A 251 -0.36 5.27 26.85
CA ASP A 251 -0.03 4.69 28.14
C ASP A 251 -0.54 3.24 28.24
N GLU A 252 -1.68 2.93 27.61
CA GLU A 252 -2.21 1.57 27.48
C GLU A 252 -1.24 0.68 26.71
N VAL A 253 -0.86 1.07 25.50
CA VAL A 253 0.05 0.25 24.67
C VAL A 253 1.47 0.19 25.22
N ALA A 254 1.93 1.22 25.95
CA ALA A 254 3.18 1.17 26.70
C ALA A 254 3.11 0.18 27.87
N GLY A 255 1.91 -0.05 28.43
CA GLY A 255 1.66 -1.10 29.42
C GLY A 255 1.82 -2.51 28.86
N GLU A 256 1.30 -2.78 27.66
CA GLU A 256 1.51 -4.05 26.96
C GLU A 256 3.00 -4.26 26.63
N LEU A 257 3.69 -3.24 26.09
CA LEU A 257 5.13 -3.28 25.83
C LEU A 257 5.93 -3.61 27.11
N ARG A 258 5.60 -2.97 28.24
CA ARG A 258 6.27 -3.24 29.52
C ARG A 258 6.09 -4.70 29.94
N THR A 259 4.93 -5.27 29.71
CA THR A 259 4.65 -6.68 29.98
C THR A 259 5.52 -7.58 29.11
N MET A 260 5.62 -7.32 27.80
CA MET A 260 6.48 -8.08 26.87
C MET A 260 7.94 -8.08 27.34
N LEU A 261 8.53 -6.88 27.50
CA LEU A 261 9.95 -6.75 27.82
C LEU A 261 10.29 -7.31 29.22
N SER A 262 9.40 -7.17 30.20
CA SER A 262 9.59 -7.72 31.56
C SER A 262 9.64 -9.26 31.59
N HIS A 263 9.02 -9.92 30.60
CA HIS A 263 9.08 -11.37 30.45
C HIS A 263 10.17 -11.82 29.46
N GLY A 264 11.03 -10.90 28.99
CA GLY A 264 12.09 -11.21 28.04
C GLY A 264 11.61 -11.52 26.63
N MET A 265 10.39 -11.10 26.28
CA MET A 265 9.84 -11.20 24.93
C MET A 265 10.42 -10.11 24.05
N SER A 266 10.95 -10.49 22.88
CA SER A 266 11.35 -9.56 21.83
C SER A 266 10.13 -8.96 21.12
N VAL A 267 10.27 -7.76 20.58
CA VAL A 267 9.15 -7.03 19.98
C VAL A 267 9.55 -6.34 18.67
N ASN A 268 8.64 -6.33 17.71
CA ASN A 268 8.68 -5.45 16.55
C ASN A 268 7.42 -4.56 16.55
N PHE A 269 7.59 -3.26 16.69
CA PHE A 269 6.49 -2.29 16.61
C PHE A 269 5.93 -2.27 15.20
N TYR A 270 4.68 -2.56 15.04
CA TYR A 270 3.98 -2.49 13.76
C TYR A 270 2.88 -1.41 13.83
N MET A 271 3.10 -0.22 13.23
CA MET A 271 4.30 0.27 12.54
C MET A 271 5.23 1.01 13.51
N GLY A 272 6.54 0.89 13.30
CA GLY A 272 7.52 1.73 14.00
C GLY A 272 7.57 3.15 13.43
N VAL A 273 7.30 3.28 12.13
CA VAL A 273 7.28 4.53 11.38
C VAL A 273 6.00 4.60 10.55
N GLY A 274 5.20 5.64 10.75
CA GLY A 274 4.08 6.01 9.89
C GLY A 274 4.58 6.34 8.48
N SER A 275 3.77 6.04 7.46
CA SER A 275 4.20 6.06 6.07
C SER A 275 3.05 6.31 5.10
N THR A 276 3.33 6.34 3.79
CA THR A 276 2.35 6.69 2.76
C THR A 276 2.27 5.62 1.68
N ASN A 277 1.06 5.20 1.31
CA ASN A 277 0.79 4.40 0.12
C ASN A 277 0.84 5.30 -1.13
N TYR A 278 2.02 5.84 -1.46
CA TYR A 278 2.18 6.72 -2.62
C TYR A 278 1.59 6.12 -3.89
N GLY A 279 1.16 6.97 -4.80
CA GLY A 279 0.47 6.51 -6.00
C GLY A 279 -0.83 5.79 -5.62
N LEU A 280 -0.97 4.53 -6.00
CA LEU A 280 -2.14 3.69 -5.74
C LEU A 280 -1.71 2.32 -5.17
N TRP A 281 -0.67 2.31 -4.33
CA TRP A 281 -0.14 1.09 -3.72
C TRP A 281 -0.95 0.58 -2.52
N ASN A 282 -2.01 1.30 -2.14
CA ASN A 282 -2.96 0.82 -1.14
C ASN A 282 -3.68 -0.44 -1.63
N GLY A 283 -3.79 -1.44 -0.78
CA GLY A 283 -4.65 -2.61 -0.98
C GLY A 283 -6.09 -2.34 -0.54
N ALA A 284 -6.83 -3.42 -0.36
CA ALA A 284 -8.17 -3.40 0.20
C ALA A 284 -8.42 -4.64 1.05
N ASN A 285 -9.31 -4.51 2.04
CA ASN A 285 -9.89 -5.65 2.74
C ASN A 285 -11.30 -5.95 2.19
N HIS A 286 -11.89 -7.05 2.65
CA HIS A 286 -13.27 -7.41 2.31
C HIS A 286 -13.93 -8.11 3.49
N ASP A 287 -14.82 -7.38 4.18
CA ASP A 287 -15.68 -7.92 5.22
C ASP A 287 -17.12 -7.47 4.97
N GLY A 288 -17.91 -8.33 4.34
CA GLY A 288 -19.24 -8.00 3.88
C GLY A 288 -19.32 -7.04 2.67
N GLY A 289 -18.23 -6.33 2.35
CA GLY A 289 -18.05 -5.39 1.25
C GLY A 289 -16.57 -5.07 1.03
N LEU A 290 -16.25 -4.37 -0.07
CA LEU A 290 -14.91 -3.91 -0.34
C LEU A 290 -14.56 -2.73 0.58
N GLN A 291 -13.42 -2.81 1.25
CA GLN A 291 -12.89 -1.80 2.17
C GLN A 291 -11.51 -1.32 1.67
N PRO A 292 -11.45 -0.33 0.77
CA PRO A 292 -10.18 0.19 0.26
C PRO A 292 -9.43 0.93 1.36
N THR A 293 -8.13 0.60 1.52
CA THR A 293 -7.24 1.30 2.45
C THR A 293 -7.00 2.73 1.97
N ILE A 294 -6.87 3.70 2.88
CA ILE A 294 -6.57 5.09 2.56
C ILE A 294 -5.13 5.28 2.05
N THR A 295 -4.82 6.48 1.57
CA THR A 295 -3.47 6.80 1.07
C THR A 295 -2.46 6.88 2.21
N SER A 296 -2.80 7.47 3.35
CA SER A 296 -1.94 7.45 4.53
C SER A 296 -1.82 6.04 5.11
N TYR A 297 -0.64 5.69 5.56
CA TYR A 297 -0.38 4.52 6.39
C TYR A 297 0.28 5.00 7.68
N ASP A 298 -0.34 6.01 8.30
CA ASP A 298 0.11 6.62 9.55
C ASP A 298 0.15 5.61 10.69
N TYR A 299 -0.85 4.73 10.77
CA TYR A 299 -0.97 3.64 11.73
C TYR A 299 -0.97 4.07 13.19
N ASP A 300 -1.14 5.37 13.47
CA ASP A 300 -0.94 5.96 14.80
C ASP A 300 0.45 5.57 15.39
N ALA A 301 1.48 5.64 14.54
CA ALA A 301 2.83 5.16 14.82
C ALA A 301 3.59 6.07 15.82
N PRO A 302 4.62 5.55 16.52
CA PRO A 302 5.46 6.37 17.40
C PRO A 302 6.26 7.45 16.65
N ILE A 303 6.61 7.21 15.39
CA ILE A 303 7.20 8.20 14.48
C ILE A 303 6.17 8.44 13.39
N ALA A 304 5.61 9.65 13.32
CA ALA A 304 4.55 10.00 12.39
C ALA A 304 5.03 9.95 10.92
N GLU A 305 4.11 9.99 9.97
CA GLU A 305 4.33 9.96 8.52
C GLU A 305 5.38 11.00 8.07
N ASN A 306 5.31 12.21 8.61
CA ASN A 306 6.30 13.28 8.38
C ASN A 306 7.60 13.14 9.21
N GLY A 307 7.67 12.18 10.14
CA GLY A 307 8.80 11.96 11.03
C GLY A 307 8.69 12.64 12.41
N ALA A 308 7.61 13.37 12.72
CA ALA A 308 7.42 13.92 14.05
C ALA A 308 7.38 12.82 15.13
N LEU A 309 7.87 13.14 16.33
CA LEU A 309 7.90 12.24 17.47
C LEU A 309 6.58 12.32 18.23
N THR A 310 5.78 11.26 18.21
CA THR A 310 4.45 11.24 18.85
C THR A 310 4.55 10.97 20.36
N ARG A 311 3.42 11.07 21.06
CA ARG A 311 3.34 10.66 22.47
C ARG A 311 3.77 9.20 22.68
N LYS A 312 3.45 8.31 21.74
CA LYS A 312 3.87 6.90 21.79
C LYS A 312 5.39 6.73 21.71
N PHE A 313 6.09 7.55 20.92
CA PHE A 313 7.55 7.53 20.88
C PHE A 313 8.15 7.72 22.28
N HIS A 314 7.71 8.73 23.01
CA HIS A 314 8.23 9.03 24.34
C HIS A 314 7.85 7.95 25.35
N ALA A 315 6.62 7.47 25.33
CA ALA A 315 6.14 6.40 26.21
C ALA A 315 6.90 5.09 25.99
N PHE A 316 7.11 4.69 24.73
CA PHE A 316 7.86 3.48 24.39
C PHE A 316 9.34 3.62 24.75
N ARG A 317 9.96 4.75 24.45
CA ARG A 317 11.35 5.03 24.81
C ARG A 317 11.57 4.89 26.33
N GLU A 318 10.67 5.39 27.15
CA GLU A 318 10.74 5.25 28.62
C GLU A 318 10.70 3.77 29.04
N VAL A 319 9.79 3.00 28.48
CA VAL A 319 9.69 1.55 28.78
C VAL A 319 10.93 0.81 28.31
N ILE A 320 11.41 1.06 27.09
CA ILE A 320 12.61 0.41 26.53
C ILE A 320 13.84 0.69 27.40
N ALA A 321 14.03 1.95 27.83
CA ALA A 321 15.18 2.37 28.64
C ALA A 321 15.26 1.64 30.01
N ALA A 322 14.16 1.10 30.52
CA ALA A 322 14.15 0.30 31.73
C ALA A 322 14.70 -1.13 31.53
N HIS A 323 14.86 -1.59 30.27
CA HIS A 323 15.25 -2.97 29.95
C HIS A 323 16.56 -3.08 29.19
N ILE A 324 16.84 -2.14 28.27
CA ILE A 324 18.10 -2.09 27.47
C ILE A 324 18.64 -0.66 27.42
N PRO A 325 19.96 -0.48 27.17
CA PRO A 325 20.53 0.83 26.96
C PRO A 325 19.89 1.53 25.74
N VAL A 326 19.46 2.77 25.92
CA VAL A 326 18.88 3.61 24.86
C VAL A 326 19.82 4.79 24.60
N PRO A 327 20.12 5.14 23.32
CA PRO A 327 20.95 6.30 23.00
C PRO A 327 20.33 7.61 23.53
N ASP A 328 21.13 8.63 23.76
CA ASP A 328 20.60 9.97 24.02
C ASP A 328 19.75 10.43 22.84
N LEU A 329 18.66 11.13 23.13
CA LEU A 329 17.83 11.71 22.08
C LEU A 329 18.52 12.95 21.50
N PRO A 330 18.95 12.93 20.22
CA PRO A 330 19.60 14.06 19.59
C PRO A 330 18.68 15.28 19.55
N SER A 331 19.20 16.46 19.87
CA SER A 331 18.41 17.70 19.95
C SER A 331 17.76 18.11 18.62
N ASP A 332 18.39 17.76 17.51
CA ASP A 332 17.88 18.00 16.15
C ASP A 332 16.68 17.10 15.79
N LEU A 333 16.47 15.99 16.51
CA LEU A 333 15.30 15.13 16.32
C LEU A 333 14.10 15.52 17.20
N VAL A 334 14.31 16.38 18.20
CA VAL A 334 13.23 16.82 19.12
C VAL A 334 12.28 17.81 18.43
N ALA A 335 12.81 18.64 17.53
CA ALA A 335 12.00 19.55 16.76
C ALA A 335 11.20 18.81 15.69
N ASP A 336 9.98 19.27 15.43
CA ASP A 336 9.20 18.77 14.31
C ASP A 336 9.94 19.00 12.98
N PRO A 337 9.81 18.09 12.01
CA PRO A 337 10.35 18.29 10.68
C PRO A 337 9.84 19.58 10.04
N PRO A 338 10.67 20.26 9.22
CA PRO A 338 10.24 21.50 8.57
C PRO A 338 9.07 21.22 7.63
N ALA A 339 8.03 22.08 7.71
CA ALA A 339 6.85 22.01 6.84
C ALA A 339 6.59 23.38 6.21
N LEU A 340 6.04 23.37 4.99
CA LEU A 340 5.60 24.58 4.32
C LEU A 340 4.48 25.26 5.10
N ALA A 341 4.56 26.58 5.23
CA ALA A 341 3.52 27.34 5.89
C ALA A 341 2.18 27.22 5.16
N PRO A 342 1.04 27.14 5.90
CA PRO A 342 -0.30 27.12 5.30
C PRO A 342 -0.50 28.30 4.35
N ARG A 343 -0.97 27.99 3.13
CA ARG A 343 -1.27 28.98 2.09
C ARG A 343 -2.21 28.42 1.04
N GLU A 344 -2.95 29.30 0.39
CA GLU A 344 -3.79 28.97 -0.76
C GLU A 344 -2.92 28.78 -2.01
N LEU A 345 -3.25 27.79 -2.85
CA LEU A 345 -2.58 27.54 -4.10
C LEU A 345 -3.31 28.24 -5.25
N GLU A 346 -2.55 28.93 -6.10
CA GLU A 346 -3.11 29.72 -7.20
C GLU A 346 -3.50 28.84 -8.40
N PRO A 347 -4.75 28.93 -8.90
CA PRO A 347 -5.19 28.20 -10.08
C PRO A 347 -4.41 28.61 -11.35
N VAL A 348 -3.94 27.62 -12.11
CA VAL A 348 -3.22 27.81 -13.38
C VAL A 348 -4.08 27.37 -14.57
N ALA A 349 -4.68 26.19 -14.47
CA ALA A 349 -5.53 25.61 -15.51
C ALA A 349 -6.65 24.78 -14.90
N SER A 350 -7.76 24.64 -15.64
CA SER A 350 -8.84 23.72 -15.31
C SER A 350 -9.59 23.29 -16.57
N GLY A 351 -10.20 22.11 -16.53
CA GLY A 351 -10.94 21.58 -17.66
C GLY A 351 -11.44 20.17 -17.41
N VAL A 352 -11.69 19.47 -18.50
CA VAL A 352 -12.18 18.09 -18.50
C VAL A 352 -11.31 17.23 -19.41
N LEU A 353 -10.89 16.06 -18.94
CA LEU A 353 -10.32 14.99 -19.75
C LEU A 353 -11.46 14.10 -20.23
N THR A 354 -11.79 14.16 -21.49
CA THR A 354 -12.81 13.33 -22.13
C THR A 354 -12.33 11.88 -22.29
N CYS A 355 -13.22 10.94 -22.59
CA CYS A 355 -12.82 9.57 -22.92
C CYS A 355 -11.86 9.51 -24.13
N ASP A 356 -11.96 10.45 -25.07
CA ASP A 356 -11.03 10.52 -26.21
C ASP A 356 -9.66 11.09 -25.78
N ASP A 357 -9.60 11.92 -24.74
CA ASP A 357 -8.33 12.35 -24.13
C ASP A 357 -7.67 11.21 -23.38
N LEU A 358 -8.43 10.41 -22.64
CA LEU A 358 -7.93 9.21 -21.93
C LEU A 358 -7.39 8.16 -22.91
N GLU A 359 -8.07 7.94 -24.04
CA GLU A 359 -7.56 7.07 -25.11
C GLU A 359 -6.23 7.58 -25.65
N ARG A 360 -6.13 8.87 -26.00
CA ARG A 360 -4.88 9.47 -26.49
C ARG A 360 -3.76 9.37 -25.47
N LEU A 361 -4.04 9.63 -24.20
CA LEU A 361 -3.07 9.53 -23.11
C LEU A 361 -2.56 8.09 -22.96
N SER A 362 -3.46 7.09 -22.96
CA SER A 362 -3.09 5.69 -22.92
C SER A 362 -2.17 5.31 -24.09
N LEU A 363 -2.57 5.62 -25.32
CA LEU A 363 -1.78 5.29 -26.52
C LEU A 363 -0.42 6.01 -26.57
N ALA A 364 -0.31 7.19 -25.95
CA ALA A 364 0.95 7.92 -25.87
C ALA A 364 1.91 7.37 -24.80
N THR A 365 1.39 6.63 -23.82
CA THR A 365 2.16 6.21 -22.64
C THR A 365 2.31 4.69 -22.50
N VAL A 366 1.52 3.89 -23.23
CA VAL A 366 1.50 2.42 -23.08
C VAL A 366 2.89 1.78 -23.26
N ASP A 367 3.70 2.30 -24.18
CA ASP A 367 5.05 1.78 -24.44
C ASP A 367 6.09 2.27 -23.41
N THR A 368 5.74 3.21 -22.54
CA THR A 368 6.64 3.73 -21.49
C THR A 368 6.54 2.95 -20.19
N VAL A 369 5.49 2.14 -20.03
CA VAL A 369 5.24 1.33 -18.82
C VAL A 369 5.56 -0.13 -19.12
N PRO A 370 6.44 -0.77 -18.34
CA PRO A 370 6.86 -2.15 -18.59
C PRO A 370 5.67 -3.13 -18.71
N GLY A 371 5.60 -3.84 -19.84
CA GLY A 371 4.61 -4.87 -20.10
C GLY A 371 3.17 -4.41 -20.30
N LEU A 372 2.86 -3.12 -20.14
CA LEU A 372 1.52 -2.58 -20.32
C LEU A 372 1.07 -2.74 -21.80
N ARG A 373 -0.20 -3.06 -22.02
CA ARG A 373 -0.74 -3.34 -23.35
C ARG A 373 -2.11 -2.70 -23.55
N ALA A 374 -2.27 -1.92 -24.60
CA ALA A 374 -3.58 -1.50 -25.09
C ALA A 374 -4.15 -2.56 -26.06
N VAL A 375 -5.47 -2.63 -26.16
CA VAL A 375 -6.20 -3.48 -27.12
C VAL A 375 -6.97 -2.56 -28.06
N THR A 376 -6.39 -2.31 -29.23
CA THR A 376 -6.93 -1.39 -30.24
C THR A 376 -7.80 -2.11 -31.30
N ASP A 377 -7.58 -3.40 -31.52
CA ASP A 377 -8.48 -4.25 -32.30
C ASP A 377 -9.58 -4.81 -31.39
N ALA A 378 -10.80 -4.87 -31.91
CA ALA A 378 -11.95 -5.30 -31.12
C ALA A 378 -11.83 -6.78 -30.69
N VAL A 379 -12.07 -7.02 -29.40
CA VAL A 379 -12.11 -8.36 -28.79
C VAL A 379 -13.51 -8.65 -28.22
N PRO A 380 -13.91 -9.94 -28.15
CA PRO A 380 -15.28 -10.31 -27.77
C PRO A 380 -15.69 -9.86 -26.35
N GLU A 381 -14.76 -9.87 -25.41
CA GLU A 381 -15.01 -9.59 -24.00
C GLU A 381 -14.11 -8.45 -23.51
N PRO A 382 -14.54 -7.67 -22.50
CA PRO A 382 -13.69 -6.64 -21.91
C PRO A 382 -12.44 -7.26 -21.30
N PRO A 383 -11.21 -6.85 -21.71
CA PRO A 383 -10.00 -7.30 -21.05
C PRO A 383 -9.94 -6.86 -19.59
N THR A 384 -9.36 -7.69 -18.73
CA THR A 384 -9.12 -7.37 -17.33
C THR A 384 -7.81 -6.57 -17.17
N PHE A 385 -7.63 -5.94 -16.02
CA PHE A 385 -6.38 -5.24 -15.68
C PHE A 385 -5.16 -6.15 -15.84
N GLU A 386 -5.25 -7.38 -15.34
CA GLU A 386 -4.16 -8.37 -15.37
C GLU A 386 -3.78 -8.78 -16.79
N GLN A 387 -4.77 -8.96 -17.66
CA GLN A 387 -4.54 -9.28 -19.07
C GLN A 387 -3.83 -8.17 -19.85
N LEU A 388 -3.95 -6.92 -19.37
CA LEU A 388 -3.28 -5.75 -19.94
C LEU A 388 -1.96 -5.42 -19.24
N ASN A 389 -1.58 -6.14 -18.21
CA ASN A 389 -0.50 -5.83 -17.28
C ASN A 389 -0.67 -4.44 -16.63
N LEU A 390 -1.91 -4.06 -16.35
CA LEU A 390 -2.23 -2.88 -15.58
C LEU A 390 -2.32 -3.26 -14.11
N GLU A 391 -1.32 -2.92 -13.33
CA GLU A 391 -1.31 -3.24 -11.91
C GLU A 391 -2.41 -2.47 -11.17
N ARG A 392 -2.51 -1.16 -11.40
CA ARG A 392 -3.41 -0.20 -10.74
C ARG A 392 -3.66 1.02 -11.63
N GLY A 393 -4.66 1.81 -11.31
CA GLY A 393 -5.02 3.00 -12.09
C GLY A 393 -6.40 2.92 -12.70
N LEU A 394 -6.53 3.42 -13.93
CA LEU A 394 -7.78 3.45 -14.68
C LEU A 394 -7.69 2.61 -15.96
N LEU A 395 -8.82 2.01 -16.33
CA LEU A 395 -8.99 1.28 -17.59
C LEU A 395 -10.16 1.86 -18.36
N LEU A 396 -9.89 2.49 -19.50
CA LEU A 396 -10.93 2.88 -20.45
C LEU A 396 -11.27 1.67 -21.34
N LEU A 397 -12.51 1.21 -21.25
CA LEU A 397 -13.09 0.19 -22.13
C LEU A 397 -14.07 0.87 -23.09
N ARG A 398 -13.99 0.55 -24.37
CA ARG A 398 -14.82 1.15 -25.44
C ARG A 398 -15.46 0.09 -26.31
N ALA A 399 -16.77 0.21 -26.55
CA ALA A 399 -17.51 -0.61 -27.50
C ALA A 399 -18.62 0.19 -28.18
N GLU A 400 -19.24 -0.40 -29.22
CA GLU A 400 -20.45 0.11 -29.85
C GLU A 400 -21.61 -0.85 -29.64
N VAL A 401 -22.81 -0.32 -29.39
CA VAL A 401 -24.01 -1.13 -29.18
C VAL A 401 -25.18 -0.64 -30.02
N ALA A 402 -25.86 -1.54 -30.70
CA ALA A 402 -27.10 -1.20 -31.38
C ALA A 402 -28.23 -1.03 -30.36
N HIS A 403 -28.90 0.11 -30.37
CA HIS A 403 -30.01 0.47 -29.46
C HIS A 403 -31.31 0.66 -30.20
N ALA A 404 -32.41 0.14 -29.64
CA ALA A 404 -33.72 0.17 -30.28
C ALA A 404 -34.49 1.49 -30.00
N GLY A 405 -33.99 2.33 -29.12
CA GLY A 405 -34.65 3.52 -28.56
C GLY A 405 -35.41 3.22 -27.26
N GLY A 406 -35.54 4.24 -26.40
CA GLY A 406 -36.19 4.17 -25.10
C GLY A 406 -35.29 3.68 -23.97
N PRO A 407 -35.86 3.33 -22.79
CA PRO A 407 -35.10 2.92 -21.62
C PRO A 407 -34.58 1.48 -21.75
N VAL A 408 -33.36 1.23 -21.27
CA VAL A 408 -32.74 -0.09 -21.19
C VAL A 408 -31.91 -0.21 -19.93
N PRO A 409 -32.00 -1.31 -19.15
CA PRO A 409 -31.08 -1.55 -18.04
C PRO A 409 -29.72 -1.99 -18.57
N VAL A 410 -28.65 -1.38 -18.04
CA VAL A 410 -27.25 -1.74 -18.32
C VAL A 410 -26.61 -2.25 -17.05
N ARG A 411 -26.02 -3.46 -17.12
CA ARG A 411 -25.39 -4.13 -16.00
C ARG A 411 -23.94 -4.49 -16.34
N LEU A 412 -23.05 -4.17 -15.41
CA LEU A 412 -21.66 -4.56 -15.45
C LEU A 412 -21.44 -5.74 -14.49
N HIS A 413 -21.54 -6.96 -15.00
CA HIS A 413 -21.43 -8.15 -14.15
C HIS A 413 -19.99 -8.38 -13.71
N GLY A 414 -19.82 -8.59 -12.38
CA GLY A 414 -18.49 -8.79 -11.79
C GLY A 414 -17.62 -7.55 -12.00
N LEU A 415 -18.18 -6.37 -11.85
CA LEU A 415 -17.40 -5.13 -11.84
C LEU A 415 -16.55 -5.07 -10.57
N HIS A 416 -15.24 -4.93 -10.77
CA HIS A 416 -14.23 -4.75 -9.75
C HIS A 416 -13.35 -3.53 -10.13
N ASP A 417 -13.58 -2.27 -9.60
CA ASP A 417 -14.47 -2.03 -8.45
C ASP A 417 -15.55 -0.97 -8.80
N ARG A 418 -15.18 0.10 -9.56
CA ARG A 418 -16.04 1.23 -9.86
C ARG A 418 -15.91 1.65 -11.32
N ALA A 419 -17.00 2.04 -11.97
CA ALA A 419 -16.99 2.47 -13.37
C ALA A 419 -17.86 3.70 -13.60
N HIS A 420 -17.31 4.70 -14.29
CA HIS A 420 -18.05 5.78 -14.90
C HIS A 420 -18.49 5.33 -16.30
N VAL A 421 -19.78 5.40 -16.56
CA VAL A 421 -20.41 4.95 -17.82
C VAL A 421 -20.76 6.16 -18.66
N PHE A 422 -20.17 6.25 -19.85
CA PHE A 422 -20.44 7.31 -20.82
C PHE A 422 -21.14 6.74 -22.06
N ILE A 423 -22.15 7.44 -22.53
CA ILE A 423 -22.87 7.13 -23.78
C ILE A 423 -22.68 8.28 -24.75
N ASP A 424 -22.09 8.02 -25.92
CA ASP A 424 -21.75 9.04 -26.93
C ASP A 424 -20.98 10.23 -26.31
N GLY A 425 -20.07 9.94 -25.36
CA GLY A 425 -19.26 10.93 -24.65
C GLY A 425 -19.99 11.70 -23.55
N ARG A 426 -21.21 11.31 -23.18
CA ARG A 426 -21.99 11.91 -22.06
C ARG A 426 -22.04 10.97 -20.88
N LEU A 427 -21.77 11.49 -19.68
CA LEU A 427 -21.87 10.70 -18.44
C LEU A 427 -23.31 10.27 -18.20
N ALA A 428 -23.54 8.97 -18.27
CA ALA A 428 -24.85 8.36 -18.01
C ALA A 428 -25.03 8.00 -16.53
N GLY A 429 -23.94 7.74 -15.82
CA GLY A 429 -23.94 7.43 -14.39
C GLY A 429 -22.72 6.66 -13.95
N ILE A 430 -22.72 6.27 -12.68
CA ILE A 430 -21.65 5.54 -12.02
C ILE A 430 -22.22 4.21 -11.52
N VAL A 431 -21.44 3.14 -11.68
CA VAL A 431 -21.72 1.79 -11.16
C VAL A 431 -20.54 1.37 -10.30
N GLY A 432 -20.77 0.73 -9.17
CA GLY A 432 -19.68 0.35 -8.27
C GLY A 432 -20.07 -0.66 -7.20
N ARG A 433 -19.06 -1.06 -6.43
CA ARG A 433 -19.17 -1.95 -5.25
C ARG A 433 -19.21 -1.15 -3.94
N ASP A 434 -18.97 0.14 -4.01
CA ASP A 434 -18.95 1.04 -2.87
C ASP A 434 -20.38 1.35 -2.41
N GLU A 435 -20.55 1.61 -1.12
CA GLU A 435 -21.85 1.83 -0.50
C GLU A 435 -22.61 3.01 -1.16
N GLY A 436 -23.88 2.81 -1.43
CA GLY A 436 -24.75 3.80 -2.04
C GLY A 436 -24.60 3.98 -3.54
N VAL A 437 -23.69 3.27 -4.20
CA VAL A 437 -23.54 3.27 -5.66
C VAL A 437 -24.36 2.14 -6.28
N PRO A 438 -25.16 2.40 -7.35
CA PRO A 438 -25.98 1.36 -7.97
C PRO A 438 -25.12 0.32 -8.71
N GLU A 439 -25.60 -0.93 -8.76
CA GLU A 439 -25.00 -2.00 -9.57
C GLU A 439 -25.53 -2.02 -11.01
N THR A 440 -26.57 -1.24 -11.31
CA THR A 440 -27.27 -1.21 -12.61
C THR A 440 -27.68 0.20 -12.93
N LEU A 441 -27.51 0.62 -14.17
CA LEU A 441 -28.01 1.90 -14.69
C LEU A 441 -29.19 1.67 -15.64
N GLU A 442 -30.17 2.58 -15.64
CA GLU A 442 -31.16 2.67 -16.68
C GLU A 442 -30.72 3.76 -17.67
N ILE A 443 -30.41 3.38 -18.89
CA ILE A 443 -30.01 4.26 -19.96
C ILE A 443 -31.20 4.54 -20.88
N THR A 444 -31.52 5.82 -21.10
CA THR A 444 -32.51 6.24 -22.10
C THR A 444 -31.81 6.98 -23.23
N ALA A 445 -31.92 6.44 -24.45
CA ALA A 445 -31.33 7.03 -25.65
C ALA A 445 -32.23 6.87 -26.87
N GLU A 446 -31.92 7.58 -27.93
CA GLU A 446 -32.59 7.42 -29.23
C GLU A 446 -32.13 6.12 -29.93
N ARG A 447 -32.93 5.69 -30.91
CA ARG A 447 -32.57 4.52 -31.72
C ARG A 447 -31.34 4.79 -32.57
N GLY A 448 -30.32 3.92 -32.49
CA GLY A 448 -29.10 4.04 -33.26
C GLY A 448 -28.02 3.05 -32.83
N THR A 449 -26.80 3.31 -33.29
CA THR A 449 -25.59 2.72 -32.71
C THR A 449 -25.03 3.73 -31.73
N LEU A 450 -24.83 3.30 -30.48
CA LEU A 450 -24.31 4.14 -29.39
C LEU A 450 -22.89 3.71 -29.07
N ARG A 451 -22.01 4.68 -28.87
CA ARG A 451 -20.68 4.43 -28.29
C ARG A 451 -20.84 4.30 -26.76
N VAL A 452 -20.31 3.23 -26.23
CA VAL A 452 -20.26 2.97 -24.78
C VAL A 452 -18.80 3.03 -24.34
N ASP A 453 -18.48 3.98 -23.47
CA ASP A 453 -17.18 4.11 -22.81
C ASP A 453 -17.35 3.83 -21.32
N LEU A 454 -16.50 2.96 -20.76
CA LEU A 454 -16.41 2.68 -19.33
C LEU A 454 -15.04 3.10 -18.82
N VAL A 455 -14.99 4.04 -17.90
CA VAL A 455 -13.75 4.35 -17.16
C VAL A 455 -13.79 3.55 -15.85
N VAL A 456 -13.09 2.43 -15.84
CA VAL A 456 -13.06 1.49 -14.71
C VAL A 456 -11.87 1.81 -13.82
N GLU A 457 -12.11 1.92 -12.52
CA GLU A 457 -11.10 2.15 -11.48
C GLU A 457 -10.92 0.91 -10.62
N SER A 458 -9.66 0.52 -10.35
CA SER A 458 -9.29 -0.37 -9.26
C SER A 458 -9.16 0.45 -7.97
N MET A 459 -9.89 0.05 -6.92
CA MET A 459 -9.84 0.71 -5.62
C MET A 459 -8.80 0.08 -4.66
N GLY A 460 -8.02 -0.85 -5.15
CA GLY A 460 -7.04 -1.66 -4.43
C GLY A 460 -7.37 -3.15 -4.54
N ARG A 461 -6.37 -4.01 -4.85
CA ARG A 461 -6.57 -5.46 -4.77
C ARG A 461 -6.58 -5.91 -3.33
N ILE A 462 -7.44 -6.88 -3.06
CA ILE A 462 -7.61 -7.44 -1.72
C ILE A 462 -6.27 -8.05 -1.26
N ASN A 463 -5.83 -7.62 -0.07
CA ASN A 463 -4.55 -8.02 0.52
C ASN A 463 -4.69 -9.11 1.58
N PHE A 464 -5.90 -9.40 2.09
CA PHE A 464 -6.12 -10.40 3.14
C PHE A 464 -7.46 -11.12 2.95
N GLY A 465 -7.52 -12.38 3.41
CA GLY A 465 -8.75 -13.15 3.50
C GLY A 465 -9.09 -13.94 2.23
N PRO A 466 -10.34 -14.47 2.15
CA PRO A 466 -10.72 -15.47 1.12
C PRO A 466 -10.82 -14.90 -0.30
N HIS A 467 -10.84 -13.59 -0.46
CA HIS A 467 -10.89 -12.91 -1.76
C HIS A 467 -9.50 -12.52 -2.28
N LEU A 468 -8.42 -12.92 -1.59
CA LEU A 468 -7.06 -12.72 -2.09
C LEU A 468 -6.90 -13.34 -3.49
N GLY A 469 -6.32 -12.57 -4.42
CA GLY A 469 -6.20 -12.98 -5.82
C GLY A 469 -7.44 -12.64 -6.67
N GLU A 470 -8.32 -11.78 -6.18
CA GLU A 470 -9.41 -11.20 -6.99
C GLU A 470 -8.84 -10.36 -8.14
N ARG A 471 -9.36 -10.56 -9.36
CA ARG A 471 -8.99 -9.79 -10.55
C ARG A 471 -9.78 -8.48 -10.64
N LYS A 472 -9.25 -7.49 -11.40
CA LYS A 472 -9.86 -6.17 -11.61
C LYS A 472 -10.38 -5.99 -13.04
N GLY A 473 -11.46 -5.19 -13.18
CA GLY A 473 -12.13 -4.95 -14.44
C GLY A 473 -13.60 -5.36 -14.44
N VAL A 474 -14.15 -5.71 -15.59
CA VAL A 474 -15.54 -6.19 -15.75
C VAL A 474 -15.51 -7.69 -16.08
N LEU A 475 -15.52 -8.53 -15.07
CA LEU A 475 -15.19 -9.96 -15.18
C LEU A 475 -16.31 -10.82 -15.78
N GLY A 476 -17.57 -10.41 -15.59
CA GLY A 476 -18.77 -11.11 -16.10
C GLY A 476 -19.38 -10.44 -17.34
N GLY A 477 -18.68 -9.46 -17.90
CA GLY A 477 -19.08 -8.73 -19.10
C GLY A 477 -20.21 -7.70 -18.89
N VAL A 478 -20.54 -7.00 -19.95
CA VAL A 478 -21.53 -5.92 -19.98
C VAL A 478 -22.81 -6.37 -20.67
N TRP A 479 -23.93 -6.15 -20.02
CA TRP A 479 -25.25 -6.52 -20.53
C TRP A 479 -26.08 -5.28 -20.82
N TRP A 480 -26.50 -5.14 -22.09
CA TRP A 480 -27.40 -4.10 -22.59
C TRP A 480 -28.83 -4.69 -22.71
N GLY A 481 -29.63 -4.50 -21.69
CA GLY A 481 -30.88 -5.25 -21.53
C GLY A 481 -30.61 -6.75 -21.36
N ASN A 482 -31.01 -7.55 -22.35
CA ASN A 482 -30.80 -9.01 -22.37
C ASN A 482 -29.70 -9.44 -23.36
N ARG A 483 -28.92 -8.53 -23.88
CA ARG A 483 -27.87 -8.79 -24.85
C ARG A 483 -26.49 -8.51 -24.27
N PHE A 484 -25.57 -9.40 -24.53
CA PHE A 484 -24.15 -9.19 -24.21
C PHE A 484 -23.55 -8.18 -25.19
N VAL A 485 -22.74 -7.26 -24.66
CA VAL A 485 -21.98 -6.30 -25.48
C VAL A 485 -20.63 -6.91 -25.81
N ASN A 486 -20.29 -6.90 -27.10
CA ASN A 486 -19.04 -7.43 -27.64
C ASN A 486 -18.23 -6.32 -28.31
N ASP A 487 -17.09 -6.70 -28.91
CA ASP A 487 -16.24 -5.82 -29.70
C ASP A 487 -15.59 -4.68 -28.92
N TRP A 488 -15.00 -5.06 -27.77
CA TRP A 488 -14.34 -4.16 -26.85
C TRP A 488 -12.92 -3.78 -27.29
N ARG A 489 -12.56 -2.51 -27.13
CA ARG A 489 -11.21 -1.98 -27.10
C ARG A 489 -10.86 -1.56 -25.69
N ALA A 490 -9.56 -1.57 -25.34
CA ALA A 490 -9.12 -1.32 -23.98
C ALA A 490 -7.87 -0.44 -23.97
N TYR A 491 -7.90 0.61 -23.16
CA TYR A 491 -6.88 1.64 -23.06
C TYR A 491 -6.47 1.82 -21.58
N PRO A 492 -5.40 1.16 -21.13
CA PRO A 492 -4.96 1.21 -19.75
C PRO A 492 -4.23 2.50 -19.43
N LEU A 493 -4.38 2.99 -18.19
CA LEU A 493 -3.78 4.21 -17.66
C LEU A 493 -3.13 3.91 -16.30
N ALA A 494 -1.84 3.62 -16.28
CA ALA A 494 -1.05 3.40 -15.06
C ALA A 494 -0.67 4.77 -14.46
N LEU A 495 -1.63 5.42 -13.81
CA LEU A 495 -1.63 6.84 -13.45
C LEU A 495 -0.39 7.29 -12.67
N ASP A 496 0.11 6.46 -11.77
CA ASP A 496 1.28 6.75 -10.93
C ASP A 496 2.62 6.64 -11.69
N MET A 497 2.62 6.02 -12.87
CA MET A 497 3.79 5.88 -13.73
C MET A 497 3.82 6.90 -14.90
N ILE A 498 2.74 7.65 -15.10
CA ILE A 498 2.58 8.57 -16.25
C ILE A 498 2.26 10.01 -15.82
N GLY A 499 2.65 10.42 -14.61
CA GLY A 499 2.30 11.72 -14.02
C GLY A 499 2.67 12.90 -14.91
N GLY A 500 3.87 12.93 -15.49
CA GLY A 500 4.28 13.99 -16.43
C GLY A 500 3.42 14.07 -17.70
N ALA A 501 2.96 12.92 -18.22
CA ALA A 501 2.03 12.90 -19.36
C ALA A 501 0.62 13.36 -18.96
N VAL A 502 0.17 13.02 -17.73
CA VAL A 502 -1.09 13.52 -17.15
C VAL A 502 -1.04 15.03 -17.00
N ALA A 503 0.02 15.57 -16.40
CA ALA A 503 0.19 17.02 -16.25
C ALA A 503 0.21 17.74 -17.60
N ALA A 504 0.92 17.20 -18.61
CA ALA A 504 0.96 17.74 -19.96
C ALA A 504 -0.40 17.68 -20.65
N ALA A 505 -1.17 16.60 -20.48
CA ALA A 505 -2.52 16.49 -21.04
C ALA A 505 -3.48 17.52 -20.42
N CYS A 506 -3.34 17.82 -19.14
CA CYS A 506 -4.11 18.86 -18.44
C CYS A 506 -3.71 20.28 -18.84
N ALA A 507 -2.45 20.52 -19.23
CA ALA A 507 -1.96 21.84 -19.65
C ALA A 507 -2.36 22.25 -21.07
N LEU A 508 -2.96 21.34 -21.87
CA LEU A 508 -3.38 21.65 -23.23
C LEU A 508 -4.57 22.64 -23.22
N ASP A 509 -4.38 23.77 -23.90
CA ASP A 509 -5.46 24.74 -24.10
C ASP A 509 -6.55 24.17 -25.03
N ARG A 510 -7.71 23.85 -24.48
CA ARG A 510 -8.85 23.25 -25.16
C ARG A 510 -10.14 23.83 -24.63
N ASP A 511 -11.08 24.08 -25.52
CA ASP A 511 -12.46 24.39 -25.14
C ASP A 511 -13.15 23.07 -24.71
N THR A 512 -13.29 22.87 -23.43
CA THR A 512 -14.01 21.72 -22.84
C THR A 512 -15.38 22.11 -22.28
N THR A 513 -15.91 23.28 -22.67
CA THR A 513 -17.22 23.78 -22.22
C THR A 513 -18.31 22.78 -22.57
N GLY A 514 -19.01 22.27 -21.55
CA GLY A 514 -20.10 21.31 -21.70
C GLY A 514 -19.67 19.89 -22.11
N ALA A 515 -18.38 19.57 -22.08
CA ALA A 515 -17.90 18.19 -22.21
C ALA A 515 -18.04 17.45 -20.88
N ASP A 516 -18.33 16.14 -20.96
CA ASP A 516 -18.31 15.24 -19.83
C ASP A 516 -16.99 14.42 -19.83
N GLY A 517 -16.50 14.13 -18.65
CA GLY A 517 -15.25 13.39 -18.45
C GLY A 517 -14.74 13.51 -17.01
N LEU A 518 -13.44 13.31 -16.82
CA LEU A 518 -12.78 13.54 -15.53
C LEU A 518 -12.40 15.01 -15.45
N SER A 519 -12.89 15.73 -14.43
CA SER A 519 -12.49 17.13 -14.26
C SER A 519 -11.06 17.22 -13.74
N PHE A 520 -10.35 18.26 -14.12
CA PHE A 520 -9.00 18.50 -13.63
C PHE A 520 -8.77 19.96 -13.22
N ARG A 521 -7.82 20.15 -12.31
CA ARG A 521 -7.24 21.46 -11.98
C ARG A 521 -5.73 21.34 -11.87
N GLN A 522 -5.05 22.37 -12.33
CA GLN A 522 -3.64 22.60 -12.06
C GLN A 522 -3.48 23.88 -11.26
N LEU A 523 -2.62 23.82 -10.25
CA LEU A 523 -2.36 24.92 -9.33
C LEU A 523 -0.85 25.12 -9.22
N ALA A 524 -0.43 26.37 -9.03
CA ALA A 524 0.96 26.73 -8.80
C ALA A 524 1.29 26.57 -7.30
N LEU A 525 2.44 25.97 -7.04
CA LEU A 525 3.06 25.92 -5.74
C LEU A 525 4.50 26.43 -5.87
N ASP A 526 4.73 27.69 -5.49
CA ASP A 526 6.06 28.27 -5.45
C ASP A 526 6.72 27.96 -4.10
N VAL A 527 7.91 27.36 -4.12
CA VAL A 527 8.71 27.02 -2.95
C VAL A 527 9.93 27.95 -2.89
N ALA A 528 10.03 28.76 -1.85
CA ALA A 528 11.16 29.65 -1.65
C ALA A 528 12.45 28.87 -1.33
N SER A 529 13.62 29.45 -1.57
CA SER A 529 14.90 28.76 -1.38
C SER A 529 15.16 28.34 0.07
N ASP A 530 14.61 29.05 1.03
CA ASP A 530 14.67 28.74 2.47
C ASP A 530 13.60 27.74 2.94
N GLU A 531 12.60 27.48 2.10
CA GLU A 531 11.56 26.45 2.31
C GLU A 531 11.89 25.12 1.61
N ALA A 532 12.91 25.10 0.74
CA ALA A 532 13.24 23.93 -0.08
C ALA A 532 13.51 22.69 0.79
N GLY A 533 12.86 21.58 0.46
CA GLY A 533 12.97 20.32 1.20
C GLY A 533 12.07 20.24 2.44
N ALA A 534 11.21 21.24 2.69
CA ALA A 534 10.17 21.18 3.71
C ALA A 534 8.99 20.33 3.22
N ASP A 535 8.42 19.53 4.12
CA ASP A 535 7.23 18.72 3.85
C ASP A 535 5.98 19.60 3.61
N ALA A 536 4.96 19.05 2.97
CA ALA A 536 3.67 19.71 2.82
C ALA A 536 2.50 18.76 3.05
N ASN A 537 1.38 19.28 3.54
CA ASN A 537 0.08 18.61 3.54
C ASN A 537 -0.88 19.39 2.64
N ILE A 538 -1.39 18.75 1.59
CA ILE A 538 -2.31 19.37 0.63
C ILE A 538 -3.72 18.96 0.99
N SER A 539 -4.53 19.93 1.46
CA SER A 539 -5.92 19.66 1.86
C SER A 539 -6.79 19.32 0.66
N THR A 540 -7.56 18.25 0.80
CA THR A 540 -8.56 17.77 -0.15
C THR A 540 -9.98 17.79 0.45
N SER A 541 -10.16 18.38 1.63
CA SER A 541 -11.39 18.37 2.43
C SER A 541 -12.62 18.95 1.72
N ARG A 542 -12.41 19.74 0.67
CA ARG A 542 -13.49 20.34 -0.16
C ARG A 542 -13.62 19.69 -1.54
N ARG A 543 -12.98 18.55 -1.75
CA ARG A 543 -12.99 17.82 -3.02
C ARG A 543 -13.95 16.62 -2.93
N GLY A 544 -14.38 16.13 -4.07
CA GLY A 544 -15.19 14.92 -4.14
C GLY A 544 -14.33 13.67 -3.97
N ARG A 545 -13.86 13.12 -5.09
CA ARG A 545 -13.01 11.93 -5.16
C ARG A 545 -12.10 12.04 -6.35
N GLY A 546 -10.87 11.59 -6.19
CA GLY A 546 -9.92 11.65 -7.31
C GLY A 546 -8.48 11.36 -6.90
N PHE A 547 -7.56 11.96 -7.63
CA PHE A 547 -6.13 11.70 -7.57
C PHE A 547 -5.35 13.02 -7.60
N LEU A 548 -4.20 13.04 -6.90
CA LEU A 548 -3.37 14.24 -6.79
C LEU A 548 -1.90 13.93 -7.09
N TRP A 549 -1.27 14.81 -7.85
CA TRP A 549 0.16 14.80 -8.17
C TRP A 549 0.81 16.13 -7.75
N VAL A 550 2.09 16.06 -7.42
CA VAL A 550 3.00 17.21 -7.41
C VAL A 550 4.03 16.95 -8.50
N ASP A 551 4.05 17.82 -9.52
CA ASP A 551 4.76 17.61 -10.79
C ASP A 551 4.37 16.27 -11.41
N ASP A 552 5.30 15.32 -11.54
CA ASP A 552 5.07 13.98 -12.07
C ASP A 552 4.87 12.92 -10.98
N ALA A 553 5.06 13.27 -9.70
CA ALA A 553 4.91 12.37 -8.57
C ALA A 553 3.45 12.29 -8.08
N MET A 554 2.82 11.13 -8.23
CA MET A 554 1.48 10.89 -7.70
C MET A 554 1.53 10.68 -6.19
N LEU A 555 0.87 11.56 -5.42
CA LEU A 555 0.76 11.39 -3.97
C LEU A 555 -0.24 10.30 -3.62
N GLY A 556 -1.38 10.24 -4.29
CA GLY A 556 -2.37 9.19 -4.05
C GLY A 556 -3.81 9.56 -4.42
N ARG A 557 -4.73 8.74 -3.90
CA ARG A 557 -6.18 8.96 -3.97
C ARG A 557 -6.63 9.84 -2.82
N PHE A 558 -7.62 10.68 -3.07
CA PHE A 558 -8.41 11.35 -2.05
C PHE A 558 -9.89 11.03 -2.22
N TRP A 559 -10.64 11.08 -1.14
CA TRP A 559 -12.08 10.84 -1.14
C TRP A 559 -12.75 11.57 0.02
N HIS A 560 -13.84 12.34 -0.26
CA HIS A 560 -14.55 13.16 0.72
C HIS A 560 -15.14 12.39 1.91
N ILE A 561 -15.32 11.07 1.77
CA ILE A 561 -15.86 10.25 2.86
C ILE A 561 -14.88 10.06 4.02
N GLY A 562 -13.60 10.48 3.86
CA GLY A 562 -12.58 10.39 4.90
C GLY A 562 -12.16 8.97 5.25
N PRO A 563 -11.39 8.82 6.34
CA PRO A 563 -11.01 9.83 7.32
C PRO A 563 -9.93 10.83 6.83
N GLN A 564 -9.17 10.46 5.81
CA GLN A 564 -8.08 11.30 5.29
C GLN A 564 -8.61 12.46 4.46
N GLN A 565 -8.31 13.70 4.88
CA GLN A 565 -8.75 14.95 4.25
C GLN A 565 -7.58 15.79 3.71
N SER A 566 -6.32 15.35 3.89
CA SER A 566 -5.13 15.93 3.29
C SER A 566 -4.17 14.85 2.82
N LEU A 567 -3.37 15.12 1.78
CA LEU A 567 -2.32 14.23 1.29
C LEU A 567 -0.94 14.78 1.66
N TYR A 568 -0.11 13.92 2.23
CA TYR A 568 1.27 14.21 2.57
C TYR A 568 2.15 14.25 1.32
N CYS A 569 2.93 15.31 1.19
CA CYS A 569 3.95 15.48 0.17
C CYS A 569 5.33 15.59 0.85
N PRO A 570 6.24 14.63 0.64
CA PRO A 570 7.55 14.64 1.27
C PRO A 570 8.43 15.75 0.70
N GLY A 571 9.16 16.44 1.58
CA GLY A 571 10.03 17.56 1.24
C GLY A 571 11.01 17.33 0.08
N PRO A 572 11.61 16.13 -0.08
CA PRO A 572 12.47 15.86 -1.23
C PRO A 572 11.81 16.06 -2.62
N LEU A 573 10.48 16.04 -2.71
CA LEU A 573 9.75 16.38 -3.94
C LEU A 573 9.61 17.90 -4.14
N LEU A 574 9.89 18.70 -3.11
CA LEU A 574 9.67 20.14 -3.06
C LEU A 574 11.01 20.90 -3.03
N GLY A 575 11.72 20.89 -4.16
CA GLY A 575 12.89 21.74 -4.37
C GLY A 575 12.53 23.22 -4.44
N ALA A 576 13.53 24.12 -4.37
CA ALA A 576 13.27 25.56 -4.59
C ALA A 576 12.80 25.82 -6.04
N GLY A 577 11.73 26.57 -6.19
CA GLY A 577 11.18 26.94 -7.49
C GLY A 577 9.68 26.72 -7.62
N ALA A 578 9.22 26.71 -8.87
CA ALA A 578 7.82 26.51 -9.20
C ALA A 578 7.51 25.01 -9.38
N HIS A 579 6.48 24.54 -8.70
CA HIS A 579 5.89 23.22 -8.81
C HIS A 579 4.44 23.31 -9.29
N THR A 580 3.94 22.24 -9.88
CA THR A 580 2.55 22.15 -10.31
C THR A 580 1.83 21.07 -9.49
N VAL A 581 0.77 21.44 -8.80
CA VAL A 581 -0.16 20.48 -8.19
C VAL A 581 -1.26 20.18 -9.21
N THR A 582 -1.35 18.94 -9.66
CA THR A 582 -2.40 18.45 -10.57
C THR A 582 -3.40 17.62 -9.81
N ILE A 583 -4.69 17.95 -9.92
CA ILE A 583 -5.81 17.22 -9.31
C ILE A 583 -6.71 16.74 -10.44
N ILE A 584 -7.01 15.44 -10.47
CA ILE A 584 -8.06 14.87 -11.32
C ILE A 584 -9.18 14.38 -10.40
N GLU A 585 -10.39 14.87 -10.64
CA GLU A 585 -11.58 14.45 -9.91
C GLU A 585 -12.42 13.51 -10.78
N THR A 586 -12.74 12.36 -10.22
CA THR A 586 -13.63 11.36 -10.85
C THR A 586 -15.10 11.66 -10.51
N ASP A 587 -15.36 12.14 -9.29
CA ASP A 587 -16.70 12.54 -8.83
C ASP A 587 -16.73 14.07 -8.63
N ALA A 588 -17.91 14.64 -8.81
CA ALA A 588 -18.09 16.08 -8.63
C ALA A 588 -17.73 16.51 -7.18
N PRO A 589 -17.10 17.68 -7.01
CA PRO A 589 -16.77 18.19 -5.69
C PRO A 589 -18.03 18.46 -4.85
N LEU A 590 -17.88 18.32 -3.52
CA LEU A 590 -18.93 18.68 -2.57
C LEU A 590 -19.12 20.20 -2.54
N GLY A 591 -20.27 20.70 -3.00
CA GLY A 591 -20.60 22.12 -3.02
C GLY A 591 -20.16 22.84 -4.32
N ALA A 592 -20.26 24.18 -4.33
CA ALA A 592 -19.88 24.97 -5.50
C ALA A 592 -18.39 24.79 -5.82
N ALA A 593 -18.08 24.63 -7.09
CA ALA A 593 -16.81 24.22 -7.67
C ALA A 593 -15.56 25.11 -7.35
N ASP A 594 -15.65 26.10 -6.46
CA ASP A 594 -14.66 27.16 -6.28
C ASP A 594 -13.89 27.09 -4.95
N GLY A 595 -13.90 25.97 -4.24
CA GLY A 595 -13.08 25.82 -3.04
C GLY A 595 -11.57 25.88 -3.39
N ALA A 596 -10.87 26.84 -2.77
CA ALA A 596 -9.42 26.92 -2.86
C ALA A 596 -8.78 25.60 -2.38
N VAL A 597 -7.69 25.17 -3.03
CA VAL A 597 -6.80 24.14 -2.51
C VAL A 597 -5.78 24.84 -1.63
N VAL A 598 -5.60 24.33 -0.43
CA VAL A 598 -4.73 24.96 0.57
C VAL A 598 -3.69 23.95 1.07
N LEU A 599 -2.51 24.47 1.39
CA LEU A 599 -1.59 23.76 2.28
C LEU A 599 -2.07 23.92 3.71
N VAL A 600 -2.02 22.85 4.49
CA VAL A 600 -2.35 22.84 5.92
C VAL A 600 -1.11 22.49 6.74
N ALA A 601 -1.07 22.96 8.00
CA ALA A 601 0.09 22.79 8.86
C ALA A 601 0.31 21.32 9.27
N GLU A 602 -0.78 20.59 9.46
CA GLU A 602 -0.79 19.21 9.94
C GLU A 602 -1.67 18.33 9.05
N ALA A 603 -1.44 17.04 9.11
CA ALA A 603 -2.31 16.08 8.41
C ALA A 603 -3.75 16.16 8.95
N GLU A 604 -4.72 16.21 8.04
CA GLU A 604 -6.15 16.24 8.38
C GLU A 604 -6.69 14.80 8.36
N LEU A 605 -6.82 14.20 9.54
CA LEU A 605 -7.45 12.88 9.75
C LEU A 605 -8.58 13.06 10.77
N ASP A 606 -9.81 12.70 10.41
CA ASP A 606 -10.96 12.75 11.32
C ASP A 606 -10.84 11.66 12.39
N GLY A 607 -10.37 12.01 13.59
CA GLY A 607 -10.14 11.07 14.68
C GLY A 607 -11.45 10.53 15.30
N VAL A 608 -11.57 9.21 15.39
CA VAL A 608 -12.53 8.53 16.29
C VAL A 608 -11.73 7.74 17.31
N ASN A 609 -11.89 8.07 18.58
CA ASN A 609 -11.23 7.34 19.66
C ASN A 609 -11.90 5.96 19.81
N SER A 610 -11.26 4.89 19.34
CA SER A 610 -11.88 3.57 19.24
C SER A 610 -11.58 2.69 20.46
N ALA A 611 -12.45 2.76 21.47
CA ALA A 611 -12.53 1.71 22.49
C ALA A 611 -12.94 0.32 21.93
N SER A 612 -13.40 0.25 20.67
CA SER A 612 -13.80 -0.98 19.98
C SER A 612 -12.64 -1.78 19.39
N LEU A 613 -11.50 -1.15 19.10
CA LEU A 613 -10.34 -1.79 18.46
C LEU A 613 -9.75 -2.91 19.31
N ALA A 614 -9.80 -2.79 20.65
CA ALA A 614 -9.30 -3.84 21.54
C ALA A 614 -10.03 -5.18 21.41
N ALA A 615 -11.26 -5.16 20.88
CA ALA A 615 -12.06 -6.38 20.64
C ALA A 615 -11.70 -7.06 19.31
N GLU A 616 -11.27 -6.30 18.29
CA GLU A 616 -10.88 -6.83 16.98
C GLU A 616 -9.43 -7.37 16.97
N LEU A 617 -8.57 -6.79 17.82
CA LEU A 617 -7.15 -7.18 17.95
C LEU A 617 -6.92 -8.40 18.89
N SER A 618 -7.98 -9.00 19.36
CA SER A 618 -7.99 -10.15 20.28
C SER A 618 -8.37 -11.42 19.52
#